data_8e5935df1f0c3d59c46a16756fedfdbe
#
_entry.id   8e5935df1f0c3d59c46a16756fedfdbe
#
_cell.length_a   1.000
_cell.length_b   1.000
_cell.length_c   1.000
_cell.angle_alpha   90.00
_cell.angle_beta   90.00
_cell.angle_gamma   90.00
#
_symmetry.space_group_name_H-M   'P 1'
#
loop_
_entity.id
_entity.type
_entity.pdbx_description
1 polymer ?
#
loop_
_entity_poly.entity_id
_entity_poly.type
_entity_poly.pdbx_seq_one_letter_code
_entity_poly.pdbx_strand_id
1 'polypeptide(L)'
;AVIKAVNEKGEPIIFATQRGCSPLKGGWEFPSGKIEPGETQQEALKREIMEELDTEIAVGELIDTIEYDYPEFHLSMDCFWCEIVKGDLVLKEHEAAKWLTKEKMGDVEWLPADVTVIKAISVRM
;
A
#
# COMPACT_ATOMS: atom_id res chain seq x y z
N ALA A 1 -3.67 0.93 0.51
CA ALA A 1 -3.96 -0.44 0.98
C ALA A 1 -2.68 -1.12 1.49
N VAL A 2 -2.71 -1.66 2.69
CA VAL A 2 -1.63 -2.49 3.21
C VAL A 2 -2.03 -3.95 3.00
N ILE A 3 -1.58 -4.52 1.90
CA ILE A 3 -1.90 -5.90 1.52
C ILE A 3 -1.01 -6.85 2.32
N LYS A 4 -1.65 -7.68 3.14
CA LYS A 4 -0.98 -8.59 4.06
C LYS A 4 -1.17 -10.04 3.63
N ALA A 5 -0.12 -10.83 3.78
CA ALA A 5 -0.16 -12.27 3.53
C ALA A 5 0.79 -12.97 4.49
N VAL A 6 0.96 -14.25 4.31
CA VAL A 6 1.87 -15.07 5.11
C VAL A 6 2.78 -15.83 4.15
N ASN A 7 4.09 -15.83 4.40
CA ASN A 7 5.04 -16.55 3.55
C ASN A 7 5.08 -18.04 3.90
N GLU A 8 5.94 -18.80 3.23
CA GLU A 8 6.08 -20.24 3.42
C GLU A 8 6.49 -20.64 4.85
N LYS A 9 7.14 -19.73 5.56
CA LYS A 9 7.58 -19.96 6.94
C LYS A 9 6.55 -19.56 7.98
N GLY A 10 5.38 -19.08 7.55
CA GLY A 10 4.34 -18.59 8.46
C GLY A 10 4.56 -17.18 8.97
N GLU A 11 5.52 -16.44 8.40
CA GLU A 11 5.80 -15.06 8.78
C GLU A 11 4.89 -14.08 8.04
N PRO A 12 4.38 -13.04 8.72
CA PRO A 12 3.58 -12.03 8.04
C PRO A 12 4.43 -11.22 7.08
N ILE A 13 3.89 -10.97 5.89
CA ILE A 13 4.54 -10.17 4.85
C ILE A 13 3.56 -9.13 4.33
N ILE A 14 4.09 -8.01 3.86
CA ILE A 14 3.30 -6.93 3.26
C ILE A 14 3.81 -6.63 1.86
N PHE A 15 2.89 -6.19 0.99
CA PHE A 15 3.19 -5.88 -0.40
C PHE A 15 3.55 -4.41 -0.56
N ALA A 16 4.72 -4.14 -1.13
CA ALA A 16 5.21 -2.78 -1.40
C ALA A 16 5.48 -2.60 -2.89
N THR A 17 5.22 -1.41 -3.41
CA THR A 17 5.45 -1.08 -4.81
C THR A 17 6.34 0.15 -4.94
N GLN A 18 7.12 0.20 -6.03
CA GLN A 18 7.96 1.35 -6.34
C GLN A 18 7.28 2.21 -7.41
N ARG A 19 7.15 3.51 -7.14
CA ARG A 19 6.54 4.43 -8.12
C ARG A 19 7.35 4.50 -9.40
N GLY A 20 6.67 4.33 -10.53
CA GLY A 20 7.26 4.45 -11.85
C GLY A 20 7.08 5.81 -12.49
N CYS A 21 6.40 6.76 -11.84
CA CYS A 21 6.09 8.07 -12.40
C CYS A 21 6.19 9.20 -11.38
N SER A 22 6.35 10.44 -11.89
CA SER A 22 6.34 11.65 -11.07
C SER A 22 4.93 11.95 -10.55
N PRO A 23 4.79 12.63 -9.40
CA PRO A 23 5.89 13.03 -8.51
C PRO A 23 6.43 11.86 -7.70
N LEU A 24 7.62 12.03 -7.12
CA LEU A 24 8.22 11.06 -6.18
C LEU A 24 8.62 9.72 -6.82
N LYS A 25 8.95 9.74 -8.11
CA LYS A 25 9.42 8.56 -8.84
C LYS A 25 10.56 7.85 -8.11
N GLY A 26 10.50 6.53 -8.04
CA GLY A 26 11.53 5.71 -7.39
C GLY A 26 11.28 5.45 -5.91
N GLY A 27 10.37 6.17 -5.27
CA GLY A 27 10.01 5.95 -3.88
C GLY A 27 9.13 4.71 -3.71
N TRP A 28 9.26 4.03 -2.60
CA TRP A 28 8.45 2.87 -2.26
C TRP A 28 7.22 3.28 -1.47
N GLU A 29 6.10 2.67 -1.78
CA GLU A 29 4.82 2.99 -1.15
C GLU A 29 3.92 1.77 -1.08
N PHE A 30 2.83 1.90 -0.32
CA PHE A 30 1.75 0.91 -0.37
C PHE A 30 0.81 1.28 -1.51
N PRO A 31 0.25 0.29 -2.24
CA PRO A 31 -0.71 0.57 -3.31
C PRO A 31 -1.89 1.38 -2.79
N SER A 32 -2.21 2.46 -3.47
CA SER A 32 -3.32 3.33 -3.10
C SER A 32 -3.80 4.13 -4.30
N GLY A 33 -4.93 4.82 -4.14
CA GLY A 33 -5.49 5.67 -5.18
C GLY A 33 -6.43 6.69 -4.59
N LYS A 34 -7.02 7.49 -5.47
CA LYS A 34 -7.92 8.57 -5.06
C LYS A 34 -9.37 8.08 -4.96
N ILE A 35 -10.10 8.61 -3.98
CA ILE A 35 -11.53 8.35 -3.82
C ILE A 35 -12.28 9.18 -4.87
N GLU A 36 -13.13 8.53 -5.65
CA GLU A 36 -13.99 9.21 -6.62
C GLU A 36 -15.34 9.59 -5.97
N PRO A 37 -16.05 10.60 -6.52
CA PRO A 37 -17.36 10.98 -5.99
C PRO A 37 -18.32 9.79 -5.93
N GLY A 38 -18.97 9.64 -4.78
CA GLY A 38 -19.93 8.55 -4.57
C GLY A 38 -19.33 7.23 -4.06
N GLU A 39 -18.01 7.16 -3.95
CA GLU A 39 -17.34 5.96 -3.40
C GLU A 39 -17.05 6.10 -1.92
N THR A 40 -17.11 4.98 -1.19
CA THR A 40 -16.51 4.91 0.14
C THR A 40 -15.00 4.71 -0.01
N GLN A 41 -14.24 4.87 1.06
CA GLN A 41 -12.80 4.62 1.07
C GLN A 41 -12.49 3.17 0.70
N GLN A 42 -13.26 2.22 1.23
CA GLN A 42 -13.11 0.80 0.95
C GLN A 42 -13.40 0.47 -0.51
N GLU A 43 -14.44 1.05 -1.08
CA GLU A 43 -14.79 0.87 -2.49
C GLU A 43 -13.70 1.42 -3.40
N ALA A 44 -13.15 2.59 -3.06
CA ALA A 44 -12.06 3.20 -3.81
C ALA A 44 -10.82 2.31 -3.81
N LEU A 45 -10.44 1.73 -2.66
CA LEU A 45 -9.29 0.84 -2.56
C LEU A 45 -9.47 -0.40 -3.43
N LYS A 46 -10.65 -1.04 -3.37
CA LYS A 46 -10.93 -2.22 -4.19
C LYS A 46 -10.84 -1.90 -5.68
N ARG A 47 -11.40 -0.78 -6.10
CA ARG A 47 -11.36 -0.35 -7.50
C ARG A 47 -9.93 -0.07 -7.95
N GLU A 48 -9.18 0.69 -7.18
CA GLU A 48 -7.80 1.06 -7.51
C GLU A 48 -6.88 -0.15 -7.61
N ILE A 49 -7.00 -1.09 -6.69
CA ILE A 49 -6.19 -2.31 -6.73
C ILE A 49 -6.56 -3.18 -7.93
N MET A 50 -7.84 -3.24 -8.30
CA MET A 50 -8.28 -3.95 -9.51
C MET A 50 -7.72 -3.28 -10.76
N GLU A 51 -7.76 -1.94 -10.84
CA GLU A 51 -7.25 -1.20 -11.98
C GLU A 51 -5.73 -1.27 -12.11
N GLU A 52 -5.01 -1.15 -11.00
CA GLU A 52 -3.56 -1.08 -11.00
C GLU A 52 -2.86 -2.44 -10.96
N LEU A 53 -3.43 -3.42 -10.29
CA LEU A 53 -2.80 -4.71 -10.03
C LEU A 53 -3.61 -5.90 -10.52
N ASP A 54 -4.77 -5.67 -11.12
CA ASP A 54 -5.67 -6.72 -11.63
C ASP A 54 -5.99 -7.77 -10.55
N THR A 55 -6.21 -7.30 -9.31
CA THR A 55 -6.37 -8.16 -8.14
C THR A 55 -7.57 -7.72 -7.32
N GLU A 56 -8.38 -8.68 -6.88
CA GLU A 56 -9.48 -8.44 -5.96
C GLU A 56 -8.99 -8.58 -4.52
N ILE A 57 -9.30 -7.58 -3.71
CA ILE A 57 -8.93 -7.58 -2.29
C ILE A 57 -10.16 -7.45 -1.39
N ALA A 58 -10.02 -7.95 -0.17
CA ALA A 58 -10.96 -7.67 0.92
C ALA A 58 -10.33 -6.59 1.79
N VAL A 59 -11.07 -5.52 2.07
CA VAL A 59 -10.60 -4.42 2.90
C VAL A 59 -11.03 -4.68 4.34
N GLY A 60 -10.05 -4.72 5.24
CA GLY A 60 -10.28 -4.99 6.65
C GLY A 60 -10.26 -3.75 7.52
N GLU A 61 -9.60 -3.86 8.67
CA GLU A 61 -9.56 -2.81 9.69
C GLU A 61 -8.72 -1.60 9.28
N LEU A 62 -9.15 -0.41 9.69
CA LEU A 62 -8.36 0.82 9.54
C LEU A 62 -7.14 0.75 10.45
N ILE A 63 -5.96 0.98 9.88
CA ILE A 63 -4.70 1.03 10.64
C ILE A 63 -4.50 2.42 11.23
N ASP A 64 -4.54 3.44 10.37
CA ASP A 64 -4.31 4.84 10.76
C ASP A 64 -4.69 5.77 9.61
N THR A 65 -4.89 7.04 9.94
CA THR A 65 -5.06 8.11 8.96
C THR A 65 -3.78 8.92 8.94
N ILE A 66 -3.14 8.99 7.78
CA ILE A 66 -1.85 9.66 7.62
C ILE A 66 -2.04 10.98 6.89
N GLU A 67 -1.50 12.05 7.44
CA GLU A 67 -1.45 13.35 6.79
C GLU A 67 0.00 13.80 6.69
N TYR A 68 0.41 14.22 5.50
CA TYR A 68 1.78 14.64 5.25
C TYR A 68 1.84 15.76 4.22
N ASP A 69 2.60 16.80 4.52
CA ASP A 69 2.81 17.93 3.60
C ASP A 69 4.08 17.73 2.79
N TYR A 70 3.93 17.39 1.52
CA TYR A 70 5.04 17.43 0.57
C TYR A 70 5.19 18.86 0.04
N PRO A 71 6.35 19.23 -0.50
CA PRO A 71 6.55 20.58 -1.03
C PRO A 71 5.52 21.01 -2.08
N GLU A 72 5.00 20.07 -2.85
CA GLU A 72 4.09 20.33 -3.95
C GLU A 72 2.62 20.08 -3.65
N PHE A 73 2.30 19.33 -2.60
CA PHE A 73 0.93 18.97 -2.27
C PHE A 73 0.78 18.44 -0.84
N HIS A 74 -0.46 18.48 -0.35
CA HIS A 74 -0.83 17.85 0.92
C HIS A 74 -1.39 16.46 0.66
N LEU A 75 -0.87 15.47 1.37
CA LEU A 75 -1.36 14.10 1.30
C LEU A 75 -2.18 13.77 2.54
N SER A 76 -3.40 13.27 2.32
CA SER A 76 -4.22 12.70 3.37
C SER A 76 -4.67 11.32 2.91
N MET A 77 -4.37 10.28 3.69
CA MET A 77 -4.74 8.91 3.31
C MET A 77 -5.14 8.08 4.52
N ASP A 78 -6.14 7.24 4.32
CA ASP A 78 -6.55 6.24 5.28
C ASP A 78 -5.95 4.90 4.90
N CYS A 79 -5.24 4.27 5.83
CA CYS A 79 -4.55 3.01 5.59
C CYS A 79 -5.32 1.86 6.20
N PHE A 80 -5.67 0.88 5.38
CA PHE A 80 -6.43 -0.31 5.80
C PHE A 80 -5.63 -1.58 5.59
N TRP A 81 -5.80 -2.53 6.51
CA TRP A 81 -5.35 -3.89 6.28
C TRP A 81 -6.17 -4.51 5.16
N CYS A 82 -5.51 -5.14 4.19
CA CYS A 82 -6.17 -5.79 3.06
C CYS A 82 -5.63 -7.20 2.85
N GLU A 83 -6.47 -8.07 2.29
CA GLU A 83 -6.10 -9.44 1.94
C GLU A 83 -6.46 -9.69 0.49
N ILE A 84 -5.67 -10.51 -0.20
CA ILE A 84 -5.95 -10.92 -1.57
C ILE A 84 -7.07 -11.95 -1.55
N VAL A 85 -8.14 -11.69 -2.29
CA VAL A 85 -9.24 -12.64 -2.49
C VAL A 85 -9.01 -13.40 -3.78
N LYS A 86 -8.61 -12.71 -4.86
CA LYS A 86 -8.41 -13.31 -6.16
C LYS A 86 -7.46 -12.47 -7.01
N GLY A 87 -6.57 -13.10 -7.76
CA GLY A 87 -5.63 -12.43 -8.66
C GLY A 87 -4.19 -12.62 -8.23
N ASP A 88 -3.26 -12.21 -9.09
CA ASP A 88 -1.83 -12.47 -8.95
C ASP A 88 -0.97 -11.22 -8.77
N LEU A 89 -1.55 -10.06 -8.47
CA LEU A 89 -0.84 -8.79 -8.32
C LEU A 89 -0.01 -8.42 -9.56
N VAL A 90 -0.70 -8.21 -10.67
CA VAL A 90 -0.08 -7.81 -11.94
C VAL A 90 0.34 -6.33 -11.88
N LEU A 91 1.61 -6.05 -12.13
CA LEU A 91 2.14 -4.68 -12.15
C LEU A 91 1.85 -4.02 -13.49
N LYS A 92 1.11 -2.92 -13.47
CA LYS A 92 0.77 -2.16 -14.69
C LYS A 92 1.51 -0.82 -14.76
N GLU A 93 1.64 -0.14 -13.64
CA GLU A 93 2.20 1.22 -13.56
C GLU A 93 3.40 1.37 -12.64
N HIS A 94 3.79 0.31 -11.96
CA HIS A 94 4.90 0.33 -10.99
C HIS A 94 6.16 -0.27 -11.61
N GLU A 95 7.32 0.28 -11.27
CA GLU A 95 8.60 -0.25 -11.76
C GLU A 95 8.99 -1.56 -11.10
N ALA A 96 8.64 -1.73 -9.83
CA ALA A 96 8.99 -2.91 -9.06
C ALA A 96 8.00 -3.14 -7.92
N ALA A 97 8.04 -4.34 -7.38
CA ALA A 97 7.26 -4.70 -6.20
C ALA A 97 8.00 -5.76 -5.40
N LYS A 98 7.75 -5.77 -4.10
CA LYS A 98 8.31 -6.76 -3.18
C LYS A 98 7.34 -7.12 -2.08
N TRP A 99 7.39 -8.37 -1.65
CA TRP A 99 6.82 -8.81 -0.40
C TRP A 99 7.88 -8.66 0.68
N LEU A 100 7.57 -7.94 1.74
CA LEU A 100 8.53 -7.62 2.80
C LEU A 100 8.09 -8.20 4.14
N THR A 101 9.01 -8.88 4.83
CA THR A 101 8.81 -9.27 6.22
C THR A 101 9.07 -8.05 7.10
N LYS A 102 8.69 -8.12 8.37
CA LYS A 102 8.94 -7.04 9.34
C LYS A 102 10.42 -6.66 9.38
N GLU A 103 11.31 -7.64 9.31
CA GLU A 103 12.75 -7.42 9.35
C GLU A 103 13.30 -6.73 8.10
N LYS A 104 12.64 -6.94 6.95
CA LYS A 104 13.09 -6.42 5.66
C LYS A 104 12.44 -5.11 5.24
N MET A 105 11.56 -4.56 6.04
CA MET A 105 10.90 -3.29 5.73
C MET A 105 11.88 -2.13 5.53
N GLY A 106 13.06 -2.18 6.14
CA GLY A 106 14.10 -1.18 5.97
C GLY A 106 14.95 -1.33 4.71
N ASP A 107 14.72 -2.38 3.90
CA ASP A 107 15.53 -2.65 2.71
C ASP A 107 15.16 -1.79 1.50
N VAL A 108 14.10 -1.02 1.58
CA VAL A 108 13.63 -0.15 0.50
C VAL A 108 13.51 1.29 0.99
N GLU A 109 13.59 2.24 0.06
CA GLU A 109 13.45 3.66 0.37
C GLU A 109 11.99 4.08 0.31
N TRP A 110 11.32 4.02 1.47
CA TRP A 110 9.93 4.42 1.59
C TRP A 110 9.75 5.92 1.40
N LEU A 111 8.62 6.32 0.80
CA LEU A 111 8.21 7.71 0.79
C LEU A 111 7.94 8.17 2.23
N PRO A 112 8.18 9.45 2.55
CA PRO A 112 8.03 9.96 3.92
C PRO A 112 6.70 9.65 4.59
N ALA A 113 5.59 9.78 3.86
CA ALA A 113 4.26 9.45 4.39
C ALA A 113 4.14 7.97 4.75
N ASP A 114 4.75 7.10 3.96
CA ASP A 114 4.69 5.65 4.17
C ASP A 114 5.56 5.19 5.33
N VAL A 115 6.59 5.94 5.69
CA VAL A 115 7.40 5.67 6.90
C VAL A 115 6.51 5.70 8.13
N THR A 116 5.56 6.63 8.20
CA THR A 116 4.61 6.70 9.30
C THR A 116 3.71 5.46 9.35
N VAL A 117 3.28 4.98 8.18
CA VAL A 117 2.49 3.73 8.08
C VAL A 117 3.31 2.55 8.59
N ILE A 118 4.58 2.46 8.20
CA ILE A 118 5.49 1.40 8.66
C ILE A 118 5.58 1.36 10.18
N LYS A 119 5.70 2.50 10.81
CA LYS A 119 5.74 2.58 12.28
C LYS A 119 4.44 2.10 12.91
N ALA A 120 3.30 2.42 12.30
CA ALA A 120 1.99 1.99 12.79
C ALA A 120 1.79 0.48 12.66
N ILE A 121 2.20 -0.13 11.55
CA ILE A 121 2.02 -1.56 11.31
C ILE A 121 3.05 -2.44 12.02
N SER A 122 4.26 -1.93 12.27
CA SER A 122 5.33 -2.69 12.94
C SER A 122 4.93 -3.22 14.30
N VAL A 123 4.12 -2.46 15.03
CA VAL A 123 3.65 -2.87 16.37
C VAL A 123 2.52 -3.89 16.30
N ARG A 124 1.95 -4.10 15.11
CA ARG A 124 0.82 -5.02 14.89
C ARG A 124 1.22 -6.33 14.17
N MET A 125 2.44 -6.39 13.71
CA MET A 125 2.97 -7.57 12.99
C MET A 125 3.65 -8.57 13.91
#